data_e8380a911ccec26d48939cb673deb31a
#
_entry.id   e8380a911ccec26d48939cb673deb31a
#
_cell.length_a   1.000
_cell.length_b   1.000
_cell.length_c   1.000
_cell.angle_alpha   90.00
_cell.angle_beta   90.00
_cell.angle_gamma   90.00
#
_symmetry.space_group_name_H-M   'P 1'
#
loop_
_entity.id
_entity.type
_entity.pdbx_description
1 polymer ?
#
loop_
_entity_poly.entity_id
_entity_poly.type
_entity_poly.pdbx_seq_one_letter_code
_entity_poly.pdbx_strand_id
1 'polypeptide(L)'
;ERRIENWTIPDTREGWVESVRLLLDSYSMGTGTIEFDYDTIRPEGVPIKGFGGESSGPQPLMELHQQIRECLDNEIGKPISITSIVDIMNLIGKCVVAGNVRRTAEIVFGEPDSDEYLDLKNYEVNPHRATYGWTSNNSIYAEVGMDYRPSAERVRINGEPGYAWLHNMRKYGRMADEPNWKDKRASGGNPCLEQTLESHELCCLVETFPTNHDSIEDYKTTLKYAYLYAKTVTLGKTHWPETNRVMLRNRRIGCSMSGI
;
A
#
# COMPACT_ATOMS: atom_id res chain seq x y z
N GLU A 1 23.76 -20.18 22.96
CA GLU A 1 23.04 -20.89 21.89
C GLU A 1 21.79 -20.09 21.53
N ARG A 2 21.61 -19.74 20.24
CA ARG A 2 20.35 -19.12 19.78
C ARG A 2 19.25 -20.17 19.85
N ARG A 3 18.14 -19.85 20.50
CA ARG A 3 16.97 -20.71 20.53
C ARG A 3 16.37 -20.77 19.12
N ILE A 4 16.20 -21.98 18.56
CA ILE A 4 15.49 -22.20 17.31
C ILE A 4 14.07 -22.60 17.68
N GLU A 5 13.10 -21.88 17.15
CA GLU A 5 11.67 -22.18 17.31
C GLU A 5 11.11 -22.61 15.96
N ASN A 6 10.44 -23.78 15.92
CA ASN A 6 9.77 -24.27 14.70
C ASN A 6 8.30 -23.89 14.78
N TRP A 7 7.76 -23.35 13.69
CA TRP A 7 6.36 -22.95 13.62
C TRP A 7 5.72 -23.38 12.30
N THR A 8 4.66 -24.21 12.41
CA THR A 8 3.87 -24.64 11.26
C THR A 8 2.86 -23.56 10.89
N ILE A 9 2.89 -23.09 9.65
CA ILE A 9 2.07 -21.98 9.18
C ILE A 9 0.66 -22.49 8.85
N PRO A 10 -0.40 -22.04 9.55
CA PRO A 10 -1.76 -22.39 9.17
C PRO A 10 -2.12 -21.88 7.76
N ASP A 11 -2.87 -22.69 6.98
CA ASP A 11 -3.35 -22.31 5.64
C ASP A 11 -4.50 -21.29 5.73
N THR A 12 -4.23 -20.15 6.34
CA THR A 12 -5.15 -19.04 6.53
C THR A 12 -4.43 -17.71 6.29
N ARG A 13 -5.20 -16.67 5.96
CA ARG A 13 -4.66 -15.30 5.86
C ARG A 13 -3.95 -14.88 7.14
N GLU A 14 -4.58 -15.17 8.28
CA GLU A 14 -4.05 -14.84 9.60
C GLU A 14 -2.74 -15.59 9.88
N GLY A 15 -2.64 -16.85 9.46
CA GLY A 15 -1.41 -17.65 9.58
C GLY A 15 -0.26 -17.06 8.77
N TRP A 16 -0.50 -16.62 7.54
CA TRP A 16 0.51 -15.96 6.72
C TRP A 16 0.99 -14.64 7.34
N VAL A 17 0.05 -13.81 7.82
CA VAL A 17 0.39 -12.54 8.50
C VAL A 17 1.19 -12.81 9.78
N GLU A 18 0.78 -13.80 10.57
CA GLU A 18 1.47 -14.16 11.81
C GLU A 18 2.90 -14.67 11.55
N SER A 19 3.13 -15.42 10.47
CA SER A 19 4.47 -15.88 10.11
C SER A 19 5.42 -14.70 9.83
N VAL A 20 4.95 -13.67 9.12
CA VAL A 20 5.72 -12.44 8.87
C VAL A 20 5.98 -11.70 10.18
N ARG A 21 4.97 -11.57 11.07
CA ARG A 21 5.13 -10.94 12.39
C ARG A 21 6.20 -11.66 13.22
N LEU A 22 6.13 -12.98 13.33
CA LEU A 22 7.08 -13.79 14.07
C LEU A 22 8.51 -13.66 13.50
N LEU A 23 8.64 -13.60 12.18
CA LEU A 23 9.92 -13.37 11.53
C LEU A 23 10.51 -12.00 11.91
N LEU A 24 9.73 -10.93 11.82
CA LEU A 24 10.16 -9.58 12.19
C LEU A 24 10.52 -9.49 13.69
N ASP A 25 9.71 -10.10 14.55
CA ASP A 25 9.96 -10.15 16.00
C ASP A 25 11.24 -10.90 16.34
N SER A 26 11.62 -11.94 15.58
CA SER A 26 12.86 -12.68 15.80
C SER A 26 14.11 -11.80 15.67
N TYR A 27 14.04 -10.76 14.83
CA TYR A 27 15.12 -9.78 14.67
C TYR A 27 15.01 -8.62 15.66
N SER A 28 13.81 -8.07 15.84
CA SER A 28 13.59 -6.85 16.63
C SER A 28 13.58 -7.08 18.14
N MET A 29 13.07 -8.24 18.58
CA MET A 29 12.93 -8.57 20.00
C MET A 29 14.04 -9.52 20.52
N GLY A 30 14.90 -10.02 19.64
CA GLY A 30 15.96 -10.94 20.01
C GLY A 30 15.44 -12.30 20.54
N THR A 31 14.27 -12.73 20.09
CA THR A 31 13.60 -13.95 20.56
C THR A 31 14.26 -15.26 20.08
N GLY A 32 15.27 -15.16 19.23
CA GLY A 32 15.97 -16.30 18.65
C GLY A 32 15.70 -16.41 17.14
N THR A 33 16.04 -17.58 16.57
CA THR A 33 15.77 -17.87 15.15
C THR A 33 14.46 -18.64 15.05
N ILE A 34 13.58 -18.25 14.13
CA ILE A 34 12.36 -18.99 13.81
C ILE A 34 12.54 -19.72 12.47
N GLU A 35 12.12 -20.98 12.42
CA GLU A 35 12.02 -21.77 11.20
C GLU A 35 10.56 -22.07 10.92
N PHE A 36 10.18 -22.00 9.65
CA PHE A 36 8.79 -22.19 9.23
C PHE A 36 8.61 -23.52 8.51
N ASP A 37 7.54 -24.21 8.89
CA ASP A 37 7.01 -25.34 8.18
C ASP A 37 5.79 -24.91 7.34
N TYR A 38 5.86 -25.16 6.03
CA TYR A 38 4.87 -24.75 5.03
C TYR A 38 3.96 -25.87 4.56
N ASP A 39 4.09 -27.09 5.11
CA ASP A 39 3.44 -28.30 4.60
C ASP A 39 1.92 -28.25 4.70
N THR A 40 1.36 -27.41 5.60
CA THR A 40 -0.09 -27.24 5.74
C THR A 40 -0.70 -26.32 4.70
N ILE A 41 0.12 -25.53 3.98
CA ILE A 41 -0.37 -24.61 2.97
C ILE A 41 -0.80 -25.39 1.73
N ARG A 42 -2.04 -25.12 1.25
CA ARG A 42 -2.57 -25.77 0.06
C ARG A 42 -1.66 -25.55 -1.15
N PRO A 43 -1.52 -26.57 -2.01
CA PRO A 43 -0.71 -26.45 -3.24
C PRO A 43 -1.24 -25.40 -4.21
N GLU A 44 -0.38 -25.01 -5.14
CA GLU A 44 -0.76 -24.16 -6.29
C GLU A 44 -1.90 -24.82 -7.10
N GLY A 45 -2.82 -24.02 -7.63
CA GLY A 45 -3.95 -24.43 -8.45
C GLY A 45 -5.17 -24.94 -7.66
N VAL A 46 -5.08 -25.10 -6.34
CA VAL A 46 -6.23 -25.50 -5.52
C VAL A 46 -7.22 -24.35 -5.40
N PRO A 47 -8.53 -24.56 -5.68
CA PRO A 47 -9.54 -23.51 -5.60
C PRO A 47 -9.67 -22.88 -4.20
N ILE A 48 -9.81 -21.55 -4.14
CA ILE A 48 -10.02 -20.79 -2.91
C ILE A 48 -11.53 -20.61 -2.69
N LYS A 49 -12.14 -21.39 -1.81
CA LYS A 49 -13.59 -21.44 -1.62
C LYS A 49 -14.22 -20.14 -1.11
N GLY A 50 -13.52 -19.37 -0.28
CA GLY A 50 -14.08 -18.16 0.35
C GLY A 50 -13.90 -16.88 -0.43
N PHE A 51 -13.01 -16.86 -1.42
CA PHE A 51 -12.62 -15.65 -2.15
C PHE A 51 -12.74 -15.81 -3.66
N GLY A 52 -12.70 -17.04 -4.16
CA GLY A 52 -12.61 -17.36 -5.58
C GLY A 52 -11.17 -17.36 -6.10
N GLY A 53 -10.98 -17.92 -7.30
CA GLY A 53 -9.66 -18.13 -7.90
C GLY A 53 -8.92 -19.34 -7.34
N GLU A 54 -7.64 -19.43 -7.64
CA GLU A 54 -6.78 -20.55 -7.30
C GLU A 54 -5.61 -20.11 -6.38
N SER A 55 -5.14 -21.03 -5.55
CA SER A 55 -4.00 -20.83 -4.68
C SER A 55 -2.71 -20.64 -5.48
N SER A 56 -1.83 -19.76 -5.00
CA SER A 56 -0.45 -19.62 -5.47
C SER A 56 0.52 -20.64 -4.88
N GLY A 57 0.04 -21.52 -3.98
CA GLY A 57 0.90 -22.41 -3.22
C GLY A 57 1.74 -21.71 -2.15
N PRO A 58 2.65 -22.43 -1.47
CA PRO A 58 3.52 -21.86 -0.43
C PRO A 58 4.70 -21.04 -0.97
N GLN A 59 5.09 -21.23 -2.23
CA GLN A 59 6.31 -20.66 -2.80
C GLN A 59 6.42 -19.13 -2.64
N PRO A 60 5.38 -18.31 -2.89
CA PRO A 60 5.49 -16.86 -2.72
C PRO A 60 5.77 -16.45 -1.26
N LEU A 61 5.25 -17.19 -0.28
CA LEU A 61 5.52 -16.91 1.13
C LEU A 61 6.93 -17.34 1.55
N MET A 62 7.41 -18.48 1.02
CA MET A 62 8.79 -18.93 1.24
C MET A 62 9.79 -17.91 0.71
N GLU A 63 9.58 -17.40 -0.51
CA GLU A 63 10.40 -16.35 -1.10
C GLU A 63 10.35 -15.05 -0.27
N LEU A 64 9.17 -14.65 0.18
CA LEU A 64 9.00 -13.48 1.05
C LEU A 64 9.82 -13.62 2.32
N HIS A 65 9.71 -14.75 3.03
CA HIS A 65 10.46 -14.97 4.27
C HIS A 65 11.97 -14.95 4.04
N GLN A 66 12.44 -15.58 2.97
CA GLN A 66 13.85 -15.55 2.61
C GLN A 66 14.34 -14.13 2.34
N GLN A 67 13.62 -13.37 1.50
CA GLN A 67 14.01 -12.01 1.11
C GLN A 67 13.94 -11.03 2.30
N ILE A 68 12.97 -11.19 3.22
CA ILE A 68 12.95 -10.41 4.47
C ILE A 68 14.18 -10.72 5.33
N ARG A 69 14.58 -12.00 5.44
CA ARG A 69 15.81 -12.35 6.17
C ARG A 69 17.03 -11.68 5.54
N GLU A 70 17.17 -11.75 4.23
CA GLU A 70 18.28 -11.11 3.50
C GLU A 70 18.35 -9.59 3.78
N CYS A 71 17.20 -8.90 3.76
CA CYS A 71 17.14 -7.49 4.13
C CYS A 71 17.60 -7.26 5.57
N LEU A 72 17.07 -8.02 6.53
CA LEU A 72 17.32 -7.81 7.95
C LEU A 72 18.71 -8.28 8.40
N ASP A 73 19.26 -9.33 7.80
CA ASP A 73 20.63 -9.79 8.07
C ASP A 73 21.66 -8.72 7.73
N ASN A 74 21.42 -7.94 6.68
CA ASN A 74 22.24 -6.80 6.30
C ASN A 74 22.15 -5.61 7.28
N GLU A 75 21.14 -5.58 8.15
CA GLU A 75 20.90 -4.52 9.13
C GLU A 75 21.36 -4.87 10.56
N ILE A 76 21.85 -6.09 10.78
CA ILE A 76 22.26 -6.51 12.14
C ILE A 76 23.33 -5.58 12.70
N GLY A 77 23.05 -5.04 13.90
CA GLY A 77 23.97 -4.16 14.63
C GLY A 77 23.94 -2.69 14.23
N LYS A 78 23.02 -2.28 13.39
CA LYS A 78 22.81 -0.89 12.98
C LYS A 78 21.30 -0.55 12.91
N PRO A 79 20.93 0.73 12.89
CA PRO A 79 19.54 1.13 12.64
C PRO A 79 19.07 0.61 11.28
N ILE A 80 17.81 0.19 11.21
CA ILE A 80 17.20 -0.23 9.94
C ILE A 80 17.18 0.94 8.94
N SER A 81 17.59 0.68 7.71
CA SER A 81 17.62 1.67 6.64
C SER A 81 16.22 1.96 6.06
N ILE A 82 16.06 3.11 5.43
CA ILE A 82 14.85 3.45 4.66
C ILE A 82 14.62 2.41 3.57
N THR A 83 15.68 2.03 2.88
CA THR A 83 15.66 1.02 1.82
C THR A 83 15.09 -0.30 2.34
N SER A 84 15.60 -0.82 3.45
CA SER A 84 15.12 -2.09 4.02
C SER A 84 13.66 -2.03 4.47
N ILE A 85 13.21 -0.90 5.04
CA ILE A 85 11.79 -0.72 5.40
C ILE A 85 10.90 -0.79 4.15
N VAL A 86 11.26 -0.05 3.10
CA VAL A 86 10.48 -0.02 1.86
C VAL A 86 10.54 -1.36 1.14
N ASP A 87 11.69 -2.01 1.11
CA ASP A 87 11.86 -3.32 0.49
C ASP A 87 10.99 -4.38 1.15
N ILE A 88 10.95 -4.44 2.48
CA ILE A 88 10.09 -5.38 3.20
C ILE A 88 8.61 -5.17 2.82
N MET A 89 8.14 -3.92 2.77
CA MET A 89 6.77 -3.62 2.38
C MET A 89 6.50 -4.03 0.93
N ASN A 90 7.38 -3.67 0.00
CA ASN A 90 7.25 -4.04 -1.41
C ASN A 90 7.28 -5.56 -1.63
N LEU A 91 8.09 -6.28 -0.89
CA LEU A 91 8.15 -7.75 -0.93
C LEU A 91 6.85 -8.39 -0.42
N ILE A 92 6.26 -7.83 0.64
CA ILE A 92 4.92 -8.23 1.11
C ILE A 92 3.89 -8.00 -0.01
N GLY A 93 3.92 -6.83 -0.65
CA GLY A 93 3.06 -6.50 -1.78
C GLY A 93 3.20 -7.49 -2.93
N LYS A 94 4.43 -7.83 -3.31
CA LYS A 94 4.73 -8.85 -4.33
C LYS A 94 4.13 -10.22 -3.97
N CYS A 95 4.27 -10.65 -2.71
CA CYS A 95 3.70 -11.90 -2.22
C CYS A 95 2.16 -11.89 -2.29
N VAL A 96 1.51 -10.78 -1.91
CA VAL A 96 0.05 -10.64 -1.93
C VAL A 96 -0.52 -10.77 -3.34
N VAL A 97 0.15 -10.25 -4.37
CA VAL A 97 -0.35 -10.33 -5.76
C VAL A 97 0.01 -11.62 -6.47
N ALA A 98 0.85 -12.47 -5.89
CA ALA A 98 1.19 -13.76 -6.45
C ALA A 98 -0.08 -14.60 -6.70
N GLY A 99 -0.11 -15.32 -7.83
CA GLY A 99 -1.29 -16.07 -8.27
C GLY A 99 -2.41 -15.22 -8.88
N ASN A 100 -2.23 -13.89 -8.97
CA ASN A 100 -3.12 -12.95 -9.65
C ASN A 100 -4.59 -12.90 -9.14
N VAL A 101 -4.86 -13.45 -7.96
CA VAL A 101 -6.19 -13.48 -7.34
C VAL A 101 -6.41 -12.23 -6.48
N ARG A 102 -5.40 -11.85 -5.73
CA ARG A 102 -5.45 -10.66 -4.87
C ARG A 102 -4.76 -9.47 -5.54
N ARG A 103 -5.13 -8.29 -5.09
CA ARG A 103 -4.51 -7.03 -5.50
C ARG A 103 -3.97 -6.31 -4.28
N THR A 104 -2.85 -5.66 -4.46
CA THR A 104 -2.32 -4.66 -3.53
C THR A 104 -1.68 -3.54 -4.34
N ALA A 105 -1.69 -2.36 -3.79
CA ALA A 105 -0.91 -1.24 -4.26
C ALA A 105 -0.53 -0.42 -3.04
N GLU A 106 0.65 0.16 -3.08
CA GLU A 106 1.23 0.88 -1.96
C GLU A 106 1.60 2.30 -2.40
N ILE A 107 1.66 3.21 -1.46
CA ILE A 107 2.36 4.49 -1.62
C ILE A 107 3.29 4.67 -0.44
N VAL A 108 4.52 5.04 -0.74
CA VAL A 108 5.52 5.37 0.27
C VAL A 108 5.77 6.86 0.24
N PHE A 109 5.74 7.48 1.41
CA PHE A 109 6.09 8.90 1.56
C PHE A 109 7.44 9.01 2.24
N GLY A 110 8.29 9.90 1.73
CA GLY A 110 9.62 10.14 2.27
C GLY A 110 9.99 11.62 2.31
N GLU A 111 11.09 11.90 2.97
CA GLU A 111 11.61 13.25 3.10
C GLU A 111 12.32 13.69 1.81
N PRO A 112 12.15 14.96 1.39
CA PRO A 112 12.68 15.46 0.13
C PRO A 112 14.20 15.60 0.11
N ASP A 113 14.86 15.59 1.25
CA ASP A 113 16.31 15.74 1.44
C ASP A 113 17.04 14.40 1.69
N SER A 114 16.32 13.28 1.63
CA SER A 114 16.90 11.95 1.77
C SER A 114 17.32 11.38 0.42
N ASP A 115 18.60 11.43 0.11
CA ASP A 115 19.15 10.81 -1.11
C ASP A 115 18.86 9.32 -1.19
N GLU A 116 18.94 8.59 -0.06
CA GLU A 116 18.58 7.18 0.01
C GLU A 116 17.14 6.95 -0.47
N TYR A 117 16.19 7.75 0.03
CA TYR A 117 14.80 7.64 -0.37
C TYR A 117 14.58 8.02 -1.84
N LEU A 118 15.19 9.11 -2.30
CA LEU A 118 15.05 9.60 -3.66
C LEU A 118 15.59 8.62 -4.72
N ASP A 119 16.57 7.80 -4.35
CA ASP A 119 17.19 6.82 -5.25
C ASP A 119 16.55 5.41 -5.17
N LEU A 120 15.50 5.21 -4.36
CA LEU A 120 14.83 3.91 -4.23
C LEU A 120 14.34 3.31 -5.56
N LYS A 121 13.93 4.14 -6.52
CA LYS A 121 13.48 3.70 -7.86
C LYS A 121 14.55 3.88 -8.94
N ASN A 122 15.75 4.27 -8.57
CA ASN A 122 16.88 4.31 -9.48
C ASN A 122 17.46 2.89 -9.62
N TYR A 123 17.00 2.16 -10.64
CA TYR A 123 17.40 0.78 -10.87
C TYR A 123 18.82 0.61 -11.44
N GLU A 124 19.50 1.69 -11.83
CA GLU A 124 20.92 1.66 -12.11
C GLU A 124 21.73 1.55 -10.82
N VAL A 125 21.27 2.21 -9.75
CA VAL A 125 21.87 2.16 -8.41
C VAL A 125 21.37 0.93 -7.63
N ASN A 126 20.08 0.60 -7.75
CA ASN A 126 19.40 -0.45 -7.02
C ASN A 126 18.77 -1.50 -7.97
N PRO A 127 19.55 -2.24 -8.77
CA PRO A 127 19.03 -3.12 -9.82
C PRO A 127 18.15 -4.26 -9.27
N HIS A 128 18.42 -4.75 -8.07
CA HIS A 128 17.64 -5.82 -7.43
C HIS A 128 16.18 -5.39 -7.16
N ARG A 129 15.92 -4.09 -6.96
CA ARG A 129 14.58 -3.55 -6.69
C ARG A 129 13.65 -3.56 -7.91
N ALA A 130 14.17 -3.73 -9.12
CA ALA A 130 13.35 -3.83 -10.33
C ALA A 130 12.34 -4.99 -10.28
N THR A 131 12.59 -6.02 -9.47
CA THR A 131 11.72 -7.20 -9.35
C THR A 131 10.54 -7.02 -8.39
N TYR A 132 10.54 -6.00 -7.54
CA TYR A 132 9.49 -5.74 -6.53
C TYR A 132 9.18 -4.26 -6.29
N GLY A 133 10.08 -3.34 -6.61
CA GLY A 133 9.87 -1.90 -6.39
C GLY A 133 8.65 -1.30 -7.10
N TRP A 134 8.12 -2.00 -8.11
CA TRP A 134 6.91 -1.62 -8.83
C TRP A 134 5.63 -1.74 -7.98
N THR A 135 5.65 -2.41 -6.83
CA THR A 135 4.47 -2.59 -5.97
C THR A 135 4.05 -1.31 -5.26
N SER A 136 4.95 -0.32 -5.16
CA SER A 136 4.61 0.99 -4.59
C SER A 136 4.83 2.14 -5.56
N ASN A 137 4.02 3.19 -5.43
CA ASN A 137 4.36 4.54 -5.87
C ASN A 137 5.13 5.24 -4.74
N ASN A 138 6.14 6.03 -5.08
CA ASN A 138 6.90 6.78 -4.09
C ASN A 138 6.66 8.28 -4.28
N SER A 139 6.37 8.98 -3.19
CA SER A 139 6.18 10.44 -3.19
C SER A 139 6.91 11.08 -2.02
N ILE A 140 7.33 12.33 -2.20
CA ILE A 140 7.89 13.13 -1.11
C ILE A 140 6.83 14.05 -0.51
N TYR A 141 6.95 14.36 0.78
CA TYR A 141 6.24 15.48 1.37
C TYR A 141 6.84 16.78 0.88
N ALA A 142 6.12 17.42 -0.03
CA ALA A 142 6.59 18.65 -0.66
C ALA A 142 6.03 19.90 0.05
N GLU A 143 6.83 20.97 0.09
CA GLU A 143 6.42 22.28 0.57
C GLU A 143 6.58 23.32 -0.54
N VAL A 144 5.70 24.30 -0.58
CA VAL A 144 5.78 25.38 -1.54
C VAL A 144 7.06 26.19 -1.31
N GLY A 145 7.89 26.28 -2.34
CA GLY A 145 9.15 27.03 -2.29
C GLY A 145 10.38 26.23 -1.84
N MET A 146 10.24 24.92 -1.60
CA MET A 146 11.41 24.06 -1.36
C MET A 146 12.32 23.98 -2.60
N ASP A 147 13.54 23.47 -2.46
CA ASP A 147 14.39 23.15 -3.61
C ASP A 147 13.93 21.84 -4.26
N TYR A 148 13.32 21.93 -5.43
CA TYR A 148 12.82 20.78 -6.18
C TYR A 148 13.88 20.09 -7.06
N ARG A 149 15.09 20.66 -7.21
CA ARG A 149 16.12 20.13 -8.13
C ARG A 149 16.50 18.69 -7.81
N PRO A 150 16.77 18.28 -6.55
CA PRO A 150 17.15 16.90 -6.25
C PRO A 150 16.10 15.89 -6.66
N SER A 151 14.83 16.15 -6.34
CA SER A 151 13.72 15.26 -6.71
C SER A 151 13.44 15.29 -8.21
N ALA A 152 13.49 16.48 -8.86
CA ALA A 152 13.27 16.62 -10.30
C ALA A 152 14.31 15.83 -11.14
N GLU A 153 15.57 15.79 -10.68
CA GLU A 153 16.60 14.97 -11.35
C GLU A 153 16.26 13.48 -11.32
N ARG A 154 15.73 12.96 -10.20
CA ARG A 154 15.30 11.56 -10.10
C ARG A 154 14.06 11.29 -10.95
N VAL A 155 13.08 12.20 -10.92
CA VAL A 155 11.89 12.13 -11.79
C VAL A 155 12.28 12.06 -13.27
N ARG A 156 13.27 12.83 -13.69
CA ARG A 156 13.79 12.80 -15.07
C ARG A 156 14.35 11.41 -15.46
N ILE A 157 14.95 10.69 -14.51
CA ILE A 157 15.57 9.37 -14.75
C ILE A 157 14.52 8.26 -14.77
N ASN A 158 13.62 8.21 -13.79
CA ASN A 158 12.75 7.05 -13.55
C ASN A 158 11.26 7.39 -13.32
N GLY A 159 10.85 8.66 -13.42
CA GLY A 159 9.46 9.08 -13.26
C GLY A 159 8.99 9.29 -11.82
N GLU A 160 9.81 8.98 -10.83
CA GLU A 160 9.51 9.14 -9.40
C GLU A 160 10.66 9.82 -8.66
N PRO A 161 10.42 10.44 -7.50
CA PRO A 161 9.18 10.44 -6.71
C PRO A 161 8.11 11.42 -7.24
N GLY A 162 6.85 11.16 -6.84
CA GLY A 162 5.75 12.12 -6.92
C GLY A 162 5.86 13.19 -5.82
N TYR A 163 4.93 14.16 -5.83
CA TYR A 163 4.90 15.26 -4.86
C TYR A 163 3.56 15.27 -4.10
N ALA A 164 3.61 15.21 -2.78
CA ALA A 164 2.46 15.27 -1.90
C ALA A 164 2.51 16.53 -1.03
N TRP A 165 1.74 17.56 -1.37
CA TRP A 165 1.62 18.79 -0.58
C TRP A 165 0.62 18.60 0.56
N LEU A 166 1.02 17.92 1.63
CA LEU A 166 0.16 17.55 2.75
C LEU A 166 -0.51 18.77 3.41
N HIS A 167 0.18 19.90 3.48
CA HIS A 167 -0.41 21.15 3.95
C HIS A 167 -1.62 21.57 3.10
N ASN A 168 -1.50 21.51 1.77
CA ASN A 168 -2.58 21.84 0.85
C ASN A 168 -3.74 20.84 0.94
N MET A 169 -3.42 19.54 1.05
CA MET A 169 -4.42 18.47 1.27
C MET A 169 -5.26 18.73 2.51
N ARG A 170 -4.65 19.20 3.60
CA ARG A 170 -5.34 19.52 4.85
C ARG A 170 -6.15 20.81 4.79
N LYS A 171 -5.67 21.78 4.03
CA LYS A 171 -6.21 23.13 3.96
C LYS A 171 -7.39 23.28 3.02
N TYR A 172 -7.36 22.61 1.87
CA TYR A 172 -8.35 22.73 0.81
C TYR A 172 -9.15 21.44 0.63
N GLY A 173 -10.47 21.55 0.42
CA GLY A 173 -11.27 20.42 -0.04
C GLY A 173 -11.08 20.18 -1.54
N ARG A 174 -10.97 21.28 -2.32
CA ARG A 174 -10.56 21.34 -3.74
C ARG A 174 -9.66 22.54 -3.93
N MET A 175 -8.82 22.51 -4.96
CA MET A 175 -7.84 23.60 -5.21
C MET A 175 -8.50 24.95 -5.44
N ALA A 176 -9.73 25.00 -5.93
CA ALA A 176 -10.49 26.23 -6.16
C ALA A 176 -11.33 26.69 -4.95
N ASP A 177 -11.41 25.88 -3.90
CA ASP A 177 -12.19 26.20 -2.72
C ASP A 177 -11.42 27.15 -1.80
N GLU A 178 -12.15 27.97 -1.06
CA GLU A 178 -11.58 28.70 0.06
C GLU A 178 -11.05 27.72 1.14
N PRO A 179 -9.97 28.10 1.83
CA PRO A 179 -9.41 27.25 2.88
C PRO A 179 -10.44 26.92 3.97
N ASN A 180 -10.70 25.64 4.19
CA ASN A 180 -11.70 25.18 5.16
C ASN A 180 -11.16 24.21 6.22
N TRP A 181 -9.95 23.68 6.04
CA TRP A 181 -9.28 22.78 6.99
C TRP A 181 -10.10 21.55 7.40
N LYS A 182 -10.98 21.09 6.53
CA LYS A 182 -11.81 19.90 6.81
C LYS A 182 -11.00 18.64 6.95
N ASP A 183 -9.89 18.55 6.21
CA ASP A 183 -9.01 17.39 6.16
C ASP A 183 -7.76 17.51 7.05
N LYS A 184 -7.84 18.27 8.13
CA LYS A 184 -6.69 18.51 9.03
C LYS A 184 -6.04 17.24 9.60
N ARG A 185 -6.73 16.09 9.57
CA ARG A 185 -6.21 14.81 10.03
C ARG A 185 -5.58 13.97 8.92
N ALA A 186 -5.61 14.43 7.68
CA ALA A 186 -4.95 13.73 6.58
C ALA A 186 -3.48 13.50 6.89
N SER A 187 -3.02 12.29 6.66
CA SER A 187 -1.62 11.88 6.82
C SER A 187 -0.97 11.47 5.50
N GLY A 188 -1.75 11.33 4.46
CA GLY A 188 -1.31 10.95 3.12
C GLY A 188 -2.50 10.74 2.20
N GLY A 189 -2.40 9.79 1.30
CA GLY A 189 -3.45 9.41 0.37
C GLY A 189 -3.35 7.97 -0.07
N ASN A 190 -4.25 7.56 -0.96
CA ASN A 190 -4.20 6.26 -1.60
C ASN A 190 -3.02 6.17 -2.60
N PRO A 191 -2.68 4.98 -3.12
CA PRO A 191 -1.50 4.78 -3.97
C PRO A 191 -1.39 5.69 -5.19
N CYS A 192 -2.52 6.10 -5.78
CA CYS A 192 -2.54 7.03 -6.91
C CYS A 192 -2.59 8.51 -6.46
N LEU A 193 -2.72 8.78 -5.17
CA LEU A 193 -2.76 10.10 -4.52
C LEU A 193 -3.92 11.00 -4.96
N GLU A 194 -4.95 10.46 -5.63
CA GLU A 194 -6.15 11.21 -5.99
C GLU A 194 -7.11 11.40 -4.82
N GLN A 195 -6.96 10.61 -3.76
CA GLN A 195 -7.78 10.70 -2.56
C GLN A 195 -6.93 10.89 -1.31
N THR A 196 -7.13 11.99 -0.62
CA THR A 196 -6.52 12.27 0.67
C THR A 196 -7.10 11.35 1.74
N LEU A 197 -6.26 10.76 2.57
CA LEU A 197 -6.67 9.80 3.60
C LEU A 197 -6.08 10.14 4.98
N GLU A 198 -6.87 9.87 6.00
CA GLU A 198 -6.43 9.80 7.39
C GLU A 198 -5.90 8.39 7.68
N SER A 199 -5.12 8.22 8.74
CA SER A 199 -4.71 6.89 9.21
C SER A 199 -5.93 5.99 9.46
N HIS A 200 -5.84 4.73 9.04
CA HIS A 200 -6.92 3.72 9.08
C HIS A 200 -8.14 4.03 8.18
N GLU A 201 -8.08 5.01 7.31
CA GLU A 201 -9.17 5.32 6.38
C GLU A 201 -9.09 4.44 5.13
N LEU A 202 -10.24 3.97 4.66
CA LEU A 202 -10.34 3.21 3.41
C LEU A 202 -10.70 4.13 2.25
N CYS A 203 -10.15 3.81 1.08
CA CYS A 203 -10.45 4.44 -0.19
C CYS A 203 -11.67 3.76 -0.83
N CYS A 204 -12.85 4.38 -0.76
CA CYS A 204 -14.08 3.89 -1.38
C CYS A 204 -14.31 4.62 -2.69
N LEU A 205 -14.12 3.92 -3.82
CA LEU A 205 -14.18 4.49 -5.15
C LEU A 205 -15.36 3.94 -5.95
N VAL A 206 -15.86 4.75 -6.87
CA VAL A 206 -16.78 4.35 -7.94
C VAL A 206 -16.37 5.04 -9.24
N GLU A 207 -16.34 4.28 -10.31
CA GLU A 207 -16.04 4.74 -11.66
C GLU A 207 -17.32 4.86 -12.48
N THR A 208 -17.44 5.90 -13.30
CA THR A 208 -18.55 6.09 -14.22
C THR A 208 -18.05 6.33 -15.65
N PHE A 209 -18.89 6.03 -16.63
CA PHE A 209 -18.55 6.08 -18.06
C PHE A 209 -19.57 6.95 -18.80
N PRO A 210 -19.36 8.28 -18.90
CA PRO A 210 -20.32 9.20 -19.51
C PRO A 210 -20.72 8.82 -20.93
N THR A 211 -19.78 8.30 -21.72
CA THR A 211 -20.01 7.90 -23.13
C THR A 211 -20.95 6.70 -23.28
N ASN A 212 -21.29 5.98 -22.23
CA ASN A 212 -22.24 4.88 -22.24
C ASN A 212 -23.70 5.32 -22.00
N HIS A 213 -23.98 6.63 -22.06
CA HIS A 213 -25.26 7.21 -21.74
C HIS A 213 -25.81 7.97 -22.94
N ASP A 214 -27.13 7.85 -23.19
CA ASP A 214 -27.81 8.49 -24.31
C ASP A 214 -28.02 10.00 -24.10
N SER A 215 -28.00 10.46 -22.87
CA SER A 215 -28.20 11.87 -22.52
C SER A 215 -27.55 12.25 -21.19
N ILE A 216 -27.41 13.57 -20.97
CA ILE A 216 -26.96 14.11 -19.69
C ILE A 216 -27.91 13.73 -18.54
N GLU A 217 -29.19 13.66 -18.77
CA GLU A 217 -30.18 13.31 -17.75
C GLU A 217 -30.05 11.83 -17.34
N ASP A 218 -29.78 10.95 -18.29
CA ASP A 218 -29.48 9.55 -18.03
C ASP A 218 -28.19 9.42 -17.21
N TYR A 219 -27.15 10.14 -17.61
CA TYR A 219 -25.88 10.16 -16.86
C TYR A 219 -26.04 10.71 -15.43
N LYS A 220 -26.82 11.77 -15.21
CA LYS A 220 -27.13 12.29 -13.86
C LYS A 220 -27.83 11.23 -13.00
N THR A 221 -28.67 10.40 -13.59
CA THR A 221 -29.33 9.29 -12.90
C THR A 221 -28.30 8.26 -12.44
N THR A 222 -27.37 7.88 -13.32
CA THR A 222 -26.26 6.99 -12.98
C THR A 222 -25.38 7.58 -11.88
N LEU A 223 -25.01 8.86 -11.95
CA LEU A 223 -24.22 9.53 -10.92
C LEU A 223 -24.89 9.47 -9.53
N LYS A 224 -26.23 9.67 -9.49
CA LYS A 224 -26.99 9.55 -8.24
C LYS A 224 -26.80 8.17 -7.59
N TYR A 225 -26.91 7.11 -8.38
CA TYR A 225 -26.75 5.75 -7.88
C TYR A 225 -25.30 5.40 -7.60
N ALA A 226 -24.32 5.89 -8.36
CA ALA A 226 -22.91 5.77 -8.08
C ALA A 226 -22.55 6.36 -6.70
N TYR A 227 -23.04 7.56 -6.42
CA TYR A 227 -22.88 8.18 -5.09
C TYR A 227 -23.53 7.37 -3.98
N LEU A 228 -24.76 6.90 -4.19
CA LEU A 228 -25.47 6.07 -3.22
C LEU A 228 -24.71 4.78 -2.94
N TYR A 229 -24.22 4.12 -3.99
CA TYR A 229 -23.41 2.91 -3.88
C TYR A 229 -22.13 3.16 -3.04
N ALA A 230 -21.31 4.13 -3.45
CA ALA A 230 -20.07 4.44 -2.76
C ALA A 230 -20.29 4.84 -1.27
N LYS A 231 -21.33 5.66 -1.02
CA LYS A 231 -21.72 6.04 0.35
C LYS A 231 -22.21 4.84 1.18
N THR A 232 -22.90 3.90 0.55
CA THR A 232 -23.36 2.68 1.23
C THR A 232 -22.19 1.81 1.62
N VAL A 233 -21.18 1.66 0.73
CA VAL A 233 -19.96 0.89 1.02
C VAL A 233 -19.24 1.44 2.25
N THR A 234 -19.23 2.75 2.48
CA THR A 234 -18.60 3.35 3.67
C THR A 234 -19.28 2.99 5.00
N LEU A 235 -20.44 2.34 4.98
CA LEU A 235 -21.13 1.81 6.18
C LEU A 235 -20.71 0.37 6.49
N GLY A 236 -19.99 -0.28 5.60
CA GLY A 236 -19.51 -1.65 5.78
C GLY A 236 -18.60 -1.75 7.01
N LYS A 237 -18.82 -2.79 7.80
CA LYS A 237 -17.95 -3.09 8.96
C LYS A 237 -16.72 -3.86 8.51
N THR A 238 -15.57 -3.47 9.02
CA THR A 238 -14.31 -4.20 8.92
C THR A 238 -14.00 -4.86 10.27
N HIS A 239 -13.00 -5.72 10.30
CA HIS A 239 -12.50 -6.31 11.54
C HIS A 239 -11.63 -5.35 12.37
N TRP A 240 -11.33 -4.16 11.86
CA TRP A 240 -10.54 -3.13 12.53
C TRP A 240 -11.43 -2.05 13.15
N PRO A 241 -11.53 -1.94 14.48
CA PRO A 241 -12.38 -0.93 15.14
C PRO A 241 -11.99 0.51 14.78
N GLU A 242 -10.69 0.79 14.63
CA GLU A 242 -10.16 2.09 14.23
C GLU A 242 -10.65 2.49 12.85
N THR A 243 -10.56 1.58 11.89
CA THR A 243 -11.05 1.78 10.52
C THR A 243 -12.55 2.06 10.52
N ASN A 244 -13.33 1.28 11.25
CA ASN A 244 -14.78 1.49 11.34
C ASN A 244 -15.12 2.89 11.89
N ARG A 245 -14.41 3.33 12.92
CA ARG A 245 -14.59 4.67 13.51
C ARG A 245 -14.26 5.79 12.52
N VAL A 246 -13.12 5.68 11.81
CA VAL A 246 -12.69 6.68 10.84
C VAL A 246 -13.63 6.74 9.64
N MET A 247 -14.02 5.59 9.10
CA MET A 247 -14.96 5.48 7.98
C MET A 247 -16.32 6.10 8.29
N LEU A 248 -16.89 5.81 9.45
CA LEU A 248 -18.18 6.40 9.88
C LEU A 248 -18.10 7.90 10.12
N ARG A 249 -16.97 8.40 10.59
CA ARG A 249 -16.77 9.84 10.79
C ARG A 249 -16.61 10.59 9.47
N ASN A 250 -15.74 10.13 8.59
CA ASN A 250 -15.35 10.86 7.38
C ASN A 250 -16.30 10.61 6.22
N ARG A 251 -16.79 9.37 6.05
CA ARG A 251 -17.69 8.99 4.96
C ARG A 251 -17.14 9.41 3.58
N ARG A 252 -15.82 9.37 3.42
CA ARG A 252 -15.11 9.78 2.21
C ARG A 252 -15.40 8.82 1.08
N ILE A 253 -15.59 9.38 -0.12
CA ILE A 253 -15.73 8.62 -1.37
C ILE A 253 -14.96 9.34 -2.48
N GLY A 254 -14.55 8.59 -3.48
CA GLY A 254 -14.14 9.10 -4.80
C GLY A 254 -15.16 8.66 -5.85
N CYS A 255 -15.53 9.58 -6.72
CA CYS A 255 -16.36 9.30 -7.87
C CYS A 255 -15.69 9.91 -9.10
N SER A 256 -15.30 9.09 -10.05
CA SER A 256 -14.55 9.52 -11.22
C SER A 256 -15.28 9.18 -12.52
N MET A 257 -14.72 9.69 -13.61
CA MET A 257 -15.25 9.50 -14.98
C MET A 257 -14.13 8.98 -15.88
N SER A 258 -14.41 7.95 -16.67
CA SER A 258 -13.53 7.43 -17.70
C SER A 258 -14.17 7.50 -19.08
N GLY A 259 -13.33 7.52 -20.12
CA GLY A 259 -13.78 7.57 -21.50
C GLY A 259 -14.36 8.94 -21.91
N ILE A 260 -13.75 10.01 -21.43
CA ILE A 260 -14.16 11.40 -21.75
C ILE A 260 -13.50 11.81 -23.05
#